data_07714f93e459588cd17684ef16e3043b
#
_entry.id   07714f93e459588cd17684ef16e3043b
#
_cell.length_a   1.000
_cell.length_b   1.000
_cell.length_c   1.000
_cell.angle_alpha   90.00
_cell.angle_beta   90.00
_cell.angle_gamma   90.00
#
_symmetry.space_group_name_H-M   'P 1'
#
loop_
_entity.id
_entity.type
_entity.pdbx_description
1 polymer ?
#
loop_
_entity_poly.entity_id
_entity_poly.type
_entity_poly.pdbx_seq_one_letter_code
_entity_poly.pdbx_strand_id
1 'polypeptide(L)'
;FKVGLVFQYPEYQLFEETVYKDIAFGPTNMKLSEEEIDSRVREAAGFTGIDEELFERSPLELSGGQKRRIAIAGVIAMRPEVLVLDEPTAGLDPAGCRQIQENLCAYREKTGATVIIVSHSMDDVARLAERILVFDKGHVVMDGTPEEVFSRPEELTGIGLDVPHATELAMALR
;
A
#
# COMPACT_ATOMS: atom_id res chain seq x y z
N PHE A 1 10.51 3.69 -15.35
CA PHE A 1 10.34 2.73 -14.24
C PHE A 1 8.91 2.19 -14.29
N LYS A 2 8.71 0.87 -14.33
CA LYS A 2 7.36 0.32 -14.58
C LYS A 2 6.68 -0.22 -13.33
N VAL A 3 7.41 -0.92 -12.48
CA VAL A 3 6.85 -1.59 -11.30
C VAL A 3 7.54 -1.10 -10.05
N GLY A 4 6.78 -0.55 -9.12
CA GLY A 4 7.20 -0.22 -7.76
C GLY A 4 6.77 -1.31 -6.81
N LEU A 5 7.65 -1.75 -5.92
CA LEU A 5 7.36 -2.76 -4.91
C LEU A 5 7.64 -2.19 -3.52
N VAL A 6 6.64 -2.27 -2.66
CA VAL A 6 6.72 -1.96 -1.24
C VAL A 6 6.62 -3.28 -0.49
N PHE A 7 7.70 -3.69 0.17
CA PHE A 7 7.73 -4.93 0.95
C PHE A 7 7.00 -4.80 2.27
N GLN A 8 6.70 -5.92 2.89
CA GLN A 8 6.21 -5.96 4.27
C GLN A 8 7.23 -5.29 5.21
N TYR A 9 6.76 -4.44 6.13
CA TYR A 9 7.59 -3.62 7.02
C TYR A 9 8.60 -2.71 6.28
N PRO A 10 8.15 -1.88 5.34
CA PRO A 10 9.03 -1.10 4.48
C PRO A 10 9.83 -0.04 5.25
N GLU A 11 9.42 0.30 6.47
CA GLU A 11 10.13 1.19 7.39
C GLU A 11 11.54 0.72 7.77
N TYR A 12 11.84 -0.56 7.61
CA TYR A 12 13.20 -1.08 7.81
C TYR A 12 14.15 -0.82 6.64
N GLN A 13 13.62 -0.30 5.54
CA GLN A 13 14.40 0.02 4.34
C GLN A 13 14.88 1.49 4.31
N LEU A 14 14.47 2.30 5.28
CA LEU A 14 14.92 3.68 5.41
C LEU A 14 16.37 3.72 5.91
N PHE A 15 17.23 4.44 5.21
CA PHE A 15 18.66 4.45 5.48
C PHE A 15 19.34 5.81 5.31
N GLU A 16 18.65 6.79 4.72
CA GLU A 16 19.19 8.10 4.48
C GLU A 16 19.17 8.97 5.76
N GLU A 17 19.96 10.04 5.74
CA GLU A 17 20.08 10.95 6.88
C GLU A 17 18.80 11.74 7.14
N THR A 18 18.03 12.05 6.08
CA THR A 18 16.81 12.84 6.15
C THR A 18 15.66 12.20 5.39
N VAL A 19 14.43 12.52 5.79
CA VAL A 19 13.20 12.09 5.11
C VAL A 19 13.22 12.48 3.63
N TYR A 20 13.63 13.71 3.33
CA TYR A 20 13.73 14.18 1.95
C TYR A 20 14.65 13.30 1.12
N LYS A 21 15.85 12.98 1.63
CA LYS A 21 16.83 12.15 0.92
C LYS A 21 16.32 10.73 0.69
N ASP A 22 15.64 10.12 1.67
CA ASP A 22 15.05 8.80 1.51
C ASP A 22 14.00 8.78 0.39
N ILE A 23 13.09 9.77 0.35
CA ILE A 23 12.10 9.85 -0.72
C ILE A 23 12.76 10.17 -2.07
N ALA A 24 13.79 11.02 -2.08
CA ALA A 24 14.51 11.43 -3.29
C ALA A 24 15.44 10.34 -3.85
N PHE A 25 15.74 9.30 -3.09
CA PHE A 25 16.73 8.29 -3.47
C PHE A 25 16.41 7.62 -4.81
N GLY A 26 15.17 7.16 -4.99
CA GLY A 26 14.72 6.57 -6.26
C GLY A 26 14.84 7.53 -7.45
N PRO A 27 14.21 8.71 -7.41
CA PRO A 27 14.33 9.75 -8.44
C PRO A 27 15.77 10.16 -8.77
N THR A 28 16.65 10.25 -7.75
CA THR A 28 18.08 10.55 -7.94
C THR A 28 18.77 9.44 -8.75
N ASN A 29 18.52 8.18 -8.44
CA ASN A 29 19.06 7.04 -9.19
C ASN A 29 18.52 6.97 -10.63
N MET A 30 17.33 7.53 -10.87
CA MET A 30 16.79 7.71 -12.23
C MET A 30 17.48 8.84 -13.01
N LYS A 31 18.40 9.56 -12.38
CA LYS A 31 19.17 10.69 -12.97
C LYS A 31 18.29 11.83 -13.47
N LEU A 32 17.24 12.12 -12.74
CA LEU A 32 16.35 13.25 -13.01
C LEU A 32 17.02 14.57 -12.61
N SER A 33 16.50 15.68 -13.12
CA SER A 33 16.96 17.01 -12.68
C SER A 33 16.56 17.28 -11.23
N GLU A 34 17.28 18.18 -10.55
CA GLU A 34 16.97 18.57 -9.16
C GLU A 34 15.53 19.09 -9.02
N GLU A 35 15.07 19.87 -9.99
CA GLU A 35 13.69 20.39 -10.03
C GLU A 35 12.65 19.29 -10.13
N GLU A 36 12.90 18.29 -10.98
CA GLU A 36 11.99 17.14 -11.12
C GLU A 36 12.03 16.25 -9.87
N ILE A 37 13.19 16.08 -9.24
CA ILE A 37 13.32 15.33 -7.98
C ILE A 37 12.50 16.01 -6.89
N ASP A 38 12.68 17.33 -6.68
CA ASP A 38 11.93 18.08 -5.67
C ASP A 38 10.42 18.02 -5.90
N SER A 39 10.00 18.21 -7.15
CA SER A 39 8.58 18.08 -7.54
C SER A 39 8.00 16.71 -7.19
N ARG A 40 8.72 15.63 -7.48
CA ARG A 40 8.27 14.25 -7.19
C ARG A 40 8.27 13.93 -5.71
N VAL A 41 9.25 14.42 -4.96
CA VAL A 41 9.31 14.25 -3.51
C VAL A 41 8.10 14.91 -2.85
N ARG A 42 7.79 16.15 -3.18
CA ARG A 42 6.63 16.88 -2.64
C ARG A 42 5.31 16.24 -3.03
N GLU A 43 5.18 15.82 -4.29
CA GLU A 43 3.99 15.11 -4.75
C GLU A 43 3.79 13.79 -3.98
N ALA A 44 4.85 12.99 -3.83
CA ALA A 44 4.81 11.72 -3.09
C ALA A 44 4.51 11.92 -1.60
N ALA A 45 5.11 12.94 -0.98
CA ALA A 45 4.82 13.33 0.40
C ALA A 45 3.35 13.72 0.57
N GLY A 46 2.80 14.50 -0.37
CA GLY A 46 1.38 14.86 -0.38
C GLY A 46 0.45 13.64 -0.45
N PHE A 47 0.75 12.65 -1.30
CA PHE A 47 -0.02 11.41 -1.37
C PHE A 47 0.04 10.55 -0.11
N THR A 48 1.15 10.60 0.63
CA THR A 48 1.35 9.78 1.82
C THR A 48 1.08 10.52 3.12
N GLY A 49 0.65 11.79 3.04
CA GLY A 49 0.35 12.62 4.20
C GLY A 49 1.58 12.90 5.07
N ILE A 50 2.72 13.17 4.43
CA ILE A 50 3.96 13.57 5.10
C ILE A 50 4.07 15.09 5.01
N ASP A 51 4.16 15.75 6.18
CA ASP A 51 4.37 17.18 6.26
C ASP A 51 5.80 17.56 5.85
N GLU A 52 5.96 18.64 5.09
CA GLU A 52 7.27 19.13 4.65
C GLU A 52 8.19 19.52 5.81
N GLU A 53 7.63 19.87 6.97
CA GLU A 53 8.37 20.12 8.20
C GLU A 53 9.23 18.93 8.66
N LEU A 54 8.87 17.72 8.21
CA LEU A 54 9.62 16.50 8.52
C LEU A 54 10.79 16.24 7.57
N PHE A 55 10.90 16.96 6.45
CA PHE A 55 11.87 16.68 5.39
C PHE A 55 13.32 16.67 5.86
N GLU A 56 13.67 17.58 6.76
CA GLU A 56 15.04 17.68 7.30
C GLU A 56 15.27 16.79 8.53
N ARG A 57 14.24 16.08 9.00
CA ARG A 57 14.38 15.19 10.16
C ARG A 57 14.94 13.84 9.76
N SER A 58 15.63 13.20 10.70
CA SER A 58 16.07 11.82 10.52
C SER A 58 14.85 10.87 10.55
N PRO A 59 14.72 9.95 9.58
CA PRO A 59 13.67 8.93 9.62
C PRO A 59 13.69 8.11 10.92
N LEU A 60 14.86 7.93 11.54
CA LEU A 60 15.02 7.14 12.75
C LEU A 60 14.28 7.74 13.97
N GLU A 61 14.04 9.05 13.98
CA GLU A 61 13.36 9.76 15.06
C GLU A 61 11.84 9.71 14.96
N LEU A 62 11.30 9.15 13.90
CA LEU A 62 9.87 9.18 13.59
C LEU A 62 9.14 7.93 14.09
N SER A 63 7.82 8.03 14.23
CA SER A 63 6.97 6.89 14.56
C SER A 63 6.96 5.83 13.45
N GLY A 64 6.63 4.58 13.79
CA GLY A 64 6.56 3.50 12.81
C GLY A 64 5.61 3.80 11.65
N GLY A 65 4.45 4.40 11.93
CA GLY A 65 3.50 4.82 10.89
C GLY A 65 4.04 5.93 9.98
N GLN A 66 4.79 6.90 10.53
CA GLN A 66 5.47 7.92 9.72
C GLN A 66 6.56 7.29 8.84
N LYS A 67 7.40 6.43 9.40
CA LYS A 67 8.44 5.70 8.65
C LYS A 67 7.84 4.91 7.48
N ARG A 68 6.74 4.20 7.71
CA ARG A 68 6.04 3.44 6.67
C ARG A 68 5.55 4.33 5.54
N ARG A 69 4.95 5.47 5.87
CA ARG A 69 4.51 6.45 4.86
C ARG A 69 5.67 7.00 4.04
N ILE A 70 6.83 7.25 4.67
CA ILE A 70 8.05 7.70 3.98
C ILE A 70 8.54 6.62 3.01
N ALA A 71 8.60 5.37 3.42
CA ALA A 71 9.02 4.28 2.56
C ALA A 71 8.09 4.08 1.35
N ILE A 72 6.77 4.21 1.56
CA ILE A 72 5.79 4.20 0.46
C ILE A 72 6.01 5.41 -0.45
N ALA A 73 6.24 6.60 0.11
CA ALA A 73 6.52 7.82 -0.67
C ALA A 73 7.75 7.66 -1.56
N GLY A 74 8.82 7.04 -1.07
CA GLY A 74 10.03 6.76 -1.85
C GLY A 74 9.77 5.92 -3.10
N VAL A 75 8.85 4.96 -3.01
CA VAL A 75 8.43 4.15 -4.18
C VAL A 75 7.51 4.96 -5.10
N ILE A 76 6.55 5.70 -4.56
CA ILE A 76 5.61 6.54 -5.32
C ILE A 76 6.36 7.65 -6.09
N ALA A 77 7.42 8.23 -5.50
CA ALA A 77 8.23 9.27 -6.14
C ALA A 77 8.88 8.83 -7.46
N MET A 78 9.05 7.53 -7.67
CA MET A 78 9.51 6.97 -8.95
C MET A 78 8.42 6.93 -10.02
N ARG A 79 7.16 7.26 -9.68
CA ARG A 79 5.97 7.22 -10.55
C ARG A 79 5.83 5.89 -11.30
N PRO A 80 5.69 4.77 -10.61
CA PRO A 80 5.50 3.47 -11.26
C PRO A 80 4.14 3.38 -11.96
N GLU A 81 4.09 2.65 -13.09
CA GLU A 81 2.84 2.29 -13.76
C GLU A 81 2.02 1.26 -12.95
N VAL A 82 2.74 0.39 -12.23
CA VAL A 82 2.16 -0.63 -11.33
C VAL A 82 2.81 -0.49 -9.95
N LEU A 83 2.01 -0.29 -8.93
CA LEU A 83 2.45 -0.24 -7.53
C LEU A 83 1.98 -1.52 -6.83
N VAL A 84 2.93 -2.31 -6.35
CA VAL A 84 2.68 -3.53 -5.57
C VAL A 84 3.01 -3.26 -4.11
N LEU A 85 2.07 -3.54 -3.21
CA LEU A 85 2.26 -3.37 -1.76
C LEU A 85 1.96 -4.69 -1.05
N ASP A 86 2.93 -5.14 -0.27
CA ASP A 86 2.81 -6.34 0.55
C ASP A 86 2.48 -5.94 2.00
N GLU A 87 1.26 -6.27 2.44
CA GLU A 87 0.74 -5.99 3.78
C GLU A 87 0.95 -4.52 4.22
N PRO A 88 0.50 -3.51 3.45
CA PRO A 88 0.84 -2.10 3.71
C PRO A 88 0.28 -1.57 5.02
N THR A 89 -0.73 -2.21 5.59
CA THR A 89 -1.42 -1.81 6.83
C THR A 89 -1.03 -2.65 8.04
N ALA A 90 -0.21 -3.70 7.88
CA ALA A 90 0.15 -4.61 8.97
C ALA A 90 0.79 -3.88 10.16
N GLY A 91 0.29 -4.12 11.36
CA GLY A 91 0.84 -3.54 12.59
C GLY A 91 0.54 -2.06 12.83
N LEU A 92 -0.30 -1.44 12.02
CA LEU A 92 -0.80 -0.09 12.24
C LEU A 92 -2.07 -0.10 13.08
N ASP A 93 -2.32 1.02 13.75
CA ASP A 93 -3.61 1.26 14.40
C ASP A 93 -4.72 1.50 13.35
N PRO A 94 -6.01 1.44 13.72
CA PRO A 94 -7.10 1.60 12.77
C PRO A 94 -7.11 2.96 12.05
N ALA A 95 -6.57 4.02 12.66
CA ALA A 95 -6.48 5.34 12.04
C ALA A 95 -5.39 5.34 10.95
N GLY A 96 -4.21 4.78 11.26
CA GLY A 96 -3.12 4.61 10.31
C GLY A 96 -3.49 3.74 9.12
N CYS A 97 -4.23 2.64 9.36
CA CYS A 97 -4.76 1.79 8.27
C CYS A 97 -5.65 2.59 7.32
N ARG A 98 -6.65 3.30 7.86
CA ARG A 98 -7.54 4.15 7.03
C ARG A 98 -6.78 5.19 6.23
N GLN A 99 -5.83 5.87 6.88
CA GLN A 99 -5.04 6.92 6.21
C GLN A 99 -4.25 6.36 5.02
N ILE A 100 -3.57 5.21 5.17
CA ILE A 100 -2.84 4.58 4.07
C ILE A 100 -3.80 4.17 2.94
N GLN A 101 -4.95 3.60 3.26
CA GLN A 101 -5.94 3.19 2.28
C GLN A 101 -6.49 4.37 1.47
N GLU A 102 -6.89 5.46 2.15
CA GLU A 102 -7.36 6.69 1.51
C GLU A 102 -6.28 7.28 0.60
N ASN A 103 -5.02 7.30 1.06
CA ASN A 103 -3.89 7.80 0.29
C ASN A 103 -3.64 6.96 -0.98
N LEU A 104 -3.74 5.63 -0.89
CA LEU A 104 -3.57 4.74 -2.05
C LEU A 104 -4.71 4.90 -3.06
N CYS A 105 -5.95 5.06 -2.60
CA CYS A 105 -7.09 5.38 -3.47
C CYS A 105 -6.87 6.71 -4.20
N ALA A 106 -6.52 7.77 -3.48
CA ALA A 106 -6.25 9.08 -4.06
C ALA A 106 -5.08 9.05 -5.07
N TYR A 107 -4.01 8.29 -4.75
CA TYR A 107 -2.89 8.07 -5.66
C TYR A 107 -3.35 7.41 -6.97
N ARG A 108 -4.09 6.32 -6.86
CA ARG A 108 -4.63 5.58 -8.02
C ARG A 108 -5.54 6.48 -8.89
N GLU A 109 -6.48 7.18 -8.26
CA GLU A 109 -7.41 8.07 -8.98
C GLU A 109 -6.67 9.18 -9.74
N LYS A 110 -5.64 9.78 -9.13
CA LYS A 110 -4.91 10.88 -9.72
C LYS A 110 -3.94 10.43 -10.82
N THR A 111 -3.32 9.26 -10.66
CA THR A 111 -2.24 8.80 -11.55
C THR A 111 -2.68 7.80 -12.61
N GLY A 112 -3.81 7.10 -12.38
CA GLY A 112 -4.23 5.97 -13.20
C GLY A 112 -3.35 4.73 -13.07
N ALA A 113 -2.44 4.69 -12.09
CA ALA A 113 -1.57 3.54 -11.84
C ALA A 113 -2.39 2.31 -11.41
N THR A 114 -1.94 1.13 -11.80
CA THR A 114 -2.46 -0.12 -11.27
C THR A 114 -1.90 -0.34 -9.87
N VAL A 115 -2.77 -0.49 -8.88
CA VAL A 115 -2.37 -0.79 -7.49
C VAL A 115 -2.71 -2.24 -7.17
N ILE A 116 -1.71 -3.01 -6.78
CA ILE A 116 -1.84 -4.41 -6.34
C ILE A 116 -1.52 -4.46 -4.85
N ILE A 117 -2.47 -4.93 -4.05
CA ILE A 117 -2.31 -5.09 -2.60
C ILE A 117 -2.34 -6.57 -2.27
N VAL A 118 -1.31 -7.07 -1.63
CA VAL A 118 -1.31 -8.39 -0.97
C VAL A 118 -1.73 -8.17 0.47
N SER A 119 -2.81 -8.82 0.90
CA SER A 119 -3.32 -8.68 2.25
C SER A 119 -4.04 -9.95 2.71
N HIS A 120 -4.03 -10.17 4.02
CA HIS A 120 -4.84 -11.18 4.71
C HIS A 120 -6.04 -10.55 5.47
N SER A 121 -6.21 -9.22 5.41
CA SER A 121 -7.38 -8.53 5.96
C SER A 121 -8.54 -8.56 4.97
N MET A 122 -9.46 -9.50 5.16
CA MET A 122 -10.58 -9.67 4.22
C MET A 122 -11.52 -8.45 4.19
N ASP A 123 -11.68 -7.74 5.32
CA ASP A 123 -12.47 -6.51 5.37
C ASP A 123 -11.83 -5.39 4.53
N ASP A 124 -10.50 -5.26 4.57
CA ASP A 124 -9.77 -4.27 3.77
C ASP A 124 -9.86 -4.63 2.28
N VAL A 125 -9.66 -5.90 1.94
CA VAL A 125 -9.79 -6.39 0.56
C VAL A 125 -11.20 -6.16 0.03
N ALA A 126 -12.25 -6.48 0.80
CA ALA A 126 -13.65 -6.28 0.40
C ALA A 126 -13.97 -4.81 0.11
N ARG A 127 -13.32 -3.89 0.84
CA ARG A 127 -13.58 -2.45 0.73
C ARG A 127 -12.79 -1.78 -0.40
N LEU A 128 -11.57 -2.23 -0.68
CA LEU A 128 -10.63 -1.53 -1.55
C LEU A 128 -10.50 -2.14 -2.94
N ALA A 129 -10.68 -3.46 -3.05
CA ALA A 129 -10.40 -4.16 -4.29
C ALA A 129 -11.55 -4.01 -5.30
N GLU A 130 -11.21 -3.83 -6.56
CA GLU A 130 -12.13 -3.98 -7.70
C GLU A 130 -12.11 -5.40 -8.25
N ARG A 131 -10.98 -6.08 -8.06
CA ARG A 131 -10.76 -7.47 -8.48
C ARG A 131 -9.89 -8.18 -7.46
N ILE A 132 -10.24 -9.41 -7.14
CA ILE A 132 -9.54 -10.27 -6.19
C ILE A 132 -8.99 -11.48 -6.91
N LEU A 133 -7.72 -11.77 -6.67
CA LEU A 133 -7.06 -13.00 -7.06
C LEU A 133 -6.73 -13.80 -5.81
N VAL A 134 -7.33 -14.96 -5.66
CA VAL A 134 -7.05 -15.86 -4.52
C VAL A 134 -6.04 -16.90 -4.94
N PHE A 135 -4.97 -17.01 -4.16
CA PHE A 135 -3.90 -17.98 -4.40
C PHE A 135 -3.97 -19.11 -3.34
N ASP A 136 -3.90 -20.35 -3.81
CA ASP A 136 -3.64 -21.54 -2.95
C ASP A 136 -2.55 -22.38 -3.61
N LYS A 137 -1.56 -22.79 -2.83
CA LYS A 137 -0.43 -23.64 -3.27
C LYS A 137 0.22 -23.22 -4.57
N GLY A 138 0.37 -21.90 -4.78
CA GLY A 138 1.01 -21.33 -5.97
C GLY A 138 0.13 -21.24 -7.23
N HIS A 139 -1.17 -21.53 -7.10
CA HIS A 139 -2.14 -21.44 -8.18
C HIS A 139 -3.22 -20.40 -7.86
N VAL A 140 -3.70 -19.70 -8.89
CA VAL A 140 -4.91 -18.87 -8.76
C VAL A 140 -6.11 -19.79 -8.73
N VAL A 141 -6.85 -19.80 -7.63
CA VAL A 141 -8.02 -20.67 -7.42
C VAL A 141 -9.34 -19.91 -7.55
N MET A 142 -9.32 -18.59 -7.33
CA MET A 142 -10.45 -17.71 -7.60
C MET A 142 -9.97 -16.40 -8.23
N ASP A 143 -10.79 -15.85 -9.11
CA ASP A 143 -10.58 -14.58 -9.80
C ASP A 143 -11.94 -13.93 -10.05
N GLY A 144 -12.18 -12.76 -9.48
CA GLY A 144 -13.47 -12.08 -9.62
C GLY A 144 -13.56 -10.79 -8.84
N THR A 145 -14.76 -10.19 -8.84
CA THR A 145 -15.07 -9.04 -7.99
C THR A 145 -15.17 -9.46 -6.51
N PRO A 146 -15.10 -8.51 -5.56
CA PRO A 146 -15.33 -8.81 -4.14
C PRO A 146 -16.65 -9.58 -3.91
N GLU A 147 -17.74 -9.18 -4.58
CA GLU A 147 -19.04 -9.84 -4.46
C GLU A 147 -18.99 -11.28 -4.93
N GLU A 148 -18.34 -11.56 -6.06
CA GLU A 148 -18.21 -12.90 -6.62
C GLU A 148 -17.37 -13.81 -5.71
N VAL A 149 -16.24 -13.31 -5.21
CA VAL A 149 -15.32 -14.08 -4.38
C VAL A 149 -15.92 -14.33 -2.99
N PHE A 150 -16.44 -13.31 -2.32
CA PHE A 150 -17.00 -13.44 -0.98
C PHE A 150 -18.41 -14.07 -0.94
N SER A 151 -19.06 -14.27 -2.09
CA SER A 151 -20.27 -15.12 -2.18
C SER A 151 -19.99 -16.61 -2.01
N ARG A 152 -18.73 -17.02 -1.99
CA ARG A 152 -18.25 -18.40 -1.90
C ARG A 152 -17.47 -18.67 -0.59
N PRO A 153 -18.07 -18.39 0.59
CA PRO A 153 -17.36 -18.41 1.87
C PRO A 153 -16.84 -19.82 2.24
N GLU A 154 -17.55 -20.87 1.88
CA GLU A 154 -17.15 -22.27 2.18
C GLU A 154 -15.86 -22.65 1.43
N GLU A 155 -15.68 -22.15 0.21
CA GLU A 155 -14.46 -22.40 -0.57
C GLU A 155 -13.27 -21.64 0.00
N LEU A 156 -13.46 -20.38 0.44
CA LEU A 156 -12.42 -19.58 1.08
C LEU A 156 -11.96 -20.22 2.38
N THR A 157 -12.90 -20.58 3.27
CA THR A 157 -12.58 -21.22 4.55
C THR A 157 -11.95 -22.60 4.36
N GLY A 158 -12.35 -23.33 3.30
CA GLY A 158 -11.77 -24.62 2.93
C GLY A 158 -10.29 -24.59 2.58
N ILE A 159 -9.77 -23.44 2.12
CA ILE A 159 -8.34 -23.20 1.84
C ILE A 159 -7.63 -22.42 2.96
N GLY A 160 -8.33 -22.18 4.09
CA GLY A 160 -7.77 -21.51 5.28
C GLY A 160 -7.77 -20.00 5.23
N LEU A 161 -8.58 -19.39 4.37
CA LEU A 161 -8.80 -17.95 4.35
C LEU A 161 -10.05 -17.59 5.15
N ASP A 162 -10.02 -16.42 5.77
CA ASP A 162 -11.17 -15.82 6.42
C ASP A 162 -12.12 -15.17 5.40
N VAL A 163 -13.28 -14.73 5.87
CA VAL A 163 -14.24 -13.94 5.12
C VAL A 163 -14.46 -12.61 5.82
N PRO A 164 -14.94 -11.55 5.10
CA PRO A 164 -15.29 -10.30 5.75
C PRO A 164 -16.29 -10.49 6.88
N HIS A 165 -16.15 -9.71 7.97
CA HIS A 165 -17.05 -9.80 9.14
C HIS A 165 -18.53 -9.70 8.79
N ALA A 166 -18.90 -8.89 7.79
CA ALA A 166 -20.28 -8.81 7.31
C ALA A 166 -20.77 -10.13 6.69
N THR A 167 -19.90 -10.84 5.97
CA THR A 167 -20.20 -12.15 5.38
C THR A 167 -20.34 -13.22 6.48
N GLU A 168 -19.44 -13.20 7.46
CA GLU A 168 -19.49 -14.10 8.62
C GLU A 168 -20.79 -13.95 9.40
N LEU A 169 -21.21 -12.70 9.67
CA LEU A 169 -22.48 -12.41 10.32
C LEU A 169 -23.69 -12.92 9.51
N ALA A 170 -23.67 -12.71 8.19
CA ALA A 170 -24.73 -13.19 7.32
C ALA A 170 -24.84 -14.73 7.29
N MET A 171 -23.70 -15.44 7.38
CA MET A 171 -23.67 -16.89 7.50
C MET A 171 -24.26 -17.37 8.84
N ALA A 172 -23.94 -16.69 9.94
CA ALA A 172 -24.42 -17.04 11.27
C ALA A 172 -25.94 -16.81 11.47
N LEU A 173 -26.57 -15.99 10.61
CA LEU A 173 -28.01 -15.69 10.65
C LEU A 173 -28.86 -16.60 9.74
N ARG A 174 -28.26 -17.49 9.00
CA ARG A 174 -28.92 -18.51 8.16
C ARG A 174 -29.16 -19.81 8.92
#